data_7dca69df6a0fb0de6e335a90e8b5d78e
#
_entry.id   7dca69df6a0fb0de6e335a90e8b5d78e
#
_cell.length_a   1.000
_cell.length_b   1.000
_cell.length_c   1.000
_cell.angle_alpha   90.00
_cell.angle_beta   90.00
_cell.angle_gamma   90.00
#
_symmetry.space_group_name_H-M   'P 1'
#
loop_
_entity.id
_entity.type
_entity.pdbx_description
1 polymer ?
#
loop_
_entity_poly.entity_id
_entity_poly.type
_entity_poly.pdbx_seq_one_letter_code
_entity_poly.pdbx_strand_id
1 'polypeptide(L)'
;MWVILAFALALLALGYTLVDIATQKPGREVVRVDGIGDAQRLFAGMPQAGDRLGSSNAPVSIQVFNDLQCANCRDDFLSTIPTLAEDYARPGDVKLLYRHYSNSINTEQLGFYGAEAAAQQGYGWQYTYLFFRNQDEAERFGVGDEFLSSLANSIGEMDIPQWQEYLDEEGGEGGAIAETLEADEELGLGLGIRIRQAAIVNGPHGTRTLQDGPSLAQIERAIEEVR
;
A
#
# COMPACT_ATOMS: atom_id res chain seq x y z
N MET A 1 35.13 -59.47 -6.35
CA MET A 1 33.67 -59.34 -6.45
C MET A 1 33.15 -58.25 -5.51
N TRP A 2 33.54 -58.22 -4.24
CA TRP A 2 33.07 -57.22 -3.25
C TRP A 2 33.49 -55.77 -3.52
N VAL A 3 34.68 -55.52 -4.07
CA VAL A 3 35.23 -54.22 -4.39
C VAL A 3 34.43 -53.53 -5.53
N ILE A 4 34.01 -54.31 -6.52
CA ILE A 4 33.24 -53.82 -7.66
C ILE A 4 31.81 -53.42 -7.19
N LEU A 5 31.22 -54.17 -6.25
CA LEU A 5 29.91 -53.83 -5.71
C LEU A 5 29.94 -52.54 -4.85
N ALA A 6 31.01 -52.33 -4.09
CA ALA A 6 31.19 -51.12 -3.29
C ALA A 6 31.38 -49.88 -4.17
N PHE A 7 32.12 -50.00 -5.29
CA PHE A 7 32.28 -48.91 -6.25
C PHE A 7 30.98 -48.57 -6.99
N ALA A 8 30.18 -49.56 -7.36
CA ALA A 8 28.89 -49.33 -8.01
C ALA A 8 27.89 -48.64 -7.06
N LEU A 9 27.85 -49.02 -5.77
CA LEU A 9 27.00 -48.36 -4.76
C LEU A 9 27.46 -46.94 -4.48
N ALA A 10 28.76 -46.64 -4.46
CA ALA A 10 29.30 -45.30 -4.29
C ALA A 10 28.93 -44.37 -5.46
N LEU A 11 29.01 -44.89 -6.70
CA LEU A 11 28.61 -44.13 -7.88
C LEU A 11 27.11 -43.88 -7.96
N LEU A 12 26.29 -44.84 -7.53
CA LEU A 12 24.83 -44.62 -7.42
C LEU A 12 24.46 -43.61 -6.34
N ALA A 13 25.14 -43.63 -5.19
CA ALA A 13 24.94 -42.64 -4.14
C ALA A 13 25.38 -41.24 -4.60
N LEU A 14 26.49 -41.11 -5.29
CA LEU A 14 26.99 -39.85 -5.87
C LEU A 14 26.06 -39.33 -6.96
N GLY A 15 25.54 -40.20 -7.81
CA GLY A 15 24.55 -39.88 -8.83
C GLY A 15 23.25 -39.38 -8.21
N TYR A 16 22.79 -40.03 -7.13
CA TYR A 16 21.58 -39.62 -6.43
C TYR A 16 21.70 -38.21 -5.77
N THR A 17 22.86 -37.97 -5.11
CA THR A 17 23.14 -36.64 -4.51
C THR A 17 23.27 -35.54 -5.55
N LEU A 18 23.88 -35.81 -6.73
CA LEU A 18 23.98 -34.84 -7.80
C LEU A 18 22.61 -34.51 -8.45
N VAL A 19 21.77 -35.54 -8.58
CA VAL A 19 20.39 -35.31 -9.08
C VAL A 19 19.58 -34.52 -8.08
N ASP A 20 19.72 -34.79 -6.78
CA ASP A 20 18.98 -34.05 -5.71
C ASP A 20 19.42 -32.58 -5.66
N ILE A 21 20.71 -32.30 -5.78
CA ILE A 21 21.23 -30.92 -5.86
C ILE A 21 20.77 -30.21 -7.17
N ALA A 22 20.70 -30.92 -8.28
CA ALA A 22 20.27 -30.37 -9.57
C ALA A 22 18.75 -30.15 -9.65
N THR A 23 17.97 -30.86 -8.84
CA THR A 23 16.52 -30.74 -8.76
C THR A 23 16.02 -29.87 -7.60
N GLN A 24 16.92 -29.44 -6.71
CA GLN A 24 16.59 -28.36 -5.77
C GLN A 24 16.27 -27.11 -6.58
N LYS A 25 14.98 -26.79 -6.70
CA LYS A 25 14.56 -25.48 -7.20
C LYS A 25 15.34 -24.45 -6.38
N PRO A 26 15.95 -23.44 -7.02
CA PRO A 26 16.52 -22.32 -6.28
C PRO A 26 15.47 -21.88 -5.26
N GLY A 27 15.88 -21.76 -4.00
CA GLY A 27 14.95 -21.41 -2.91
C GLY A 27 14.10 -20.25 -3.40
N ARG A 28 12.76 -20.41 -3.32
CA ARG A 28 11.83 -19.37 -3.77
C ARG A 28 12.24 -18.09 -3.04
N GLU A 29 12.62 -17.10 -3.78
CA GLU A 29 12.99 -15.80 -3.24
C GLU A 29 11.75 -15.24 -2.57
N VAL A 30 11.83 -14.97 -1.27
CA VAL A 30 10.68 -14.54 -0.45
C VAL A 30 10.66 -13.03 -0.43
N VAL A 31 9.49 -12.45 -0.70
CA VAL A 31 9.25 -11.02 -0.53
C VAL A 31 9.49 -10.64 0.94
N ARG A 32 10.44 -9.74 1.16
CA ARG A 32 10.72 -9.22 2.49
C ARG A 32 9.94 -7.93 2.68
N VAL A 33 9.15 -7.84 3.74
CA VAL A 33 8.37 -6.63 4.04
C VAL A 33 9.07 -5.83 5.13
N ASP A 34 9.50 -4.63 4.77
CA ASP A 34 10.11 -3.66 5.68
C ASP A 34 9.07 -2.68 6.24
N GLY A 35 9.35 -2.11 7.43
CA GLY A 35 8.52 -1.06 8.03
C GLY A 35 7.30 -1.54 8.83
N ILE A 36 7.16 -2.85 9.07
CA ILE A 36 6.01 -3.43 9.81
C ILE A 36 5.85 -2.77 11.19
N GLY A 37 6.92 -2.70 11.98
CA GLY A 37 6.89 -2.07 13.30
C GLY A 37 6.62 -0.57 13.25
N ASP A 38 7.05 0.12 12.19
CA ASP A 38 6.77 1.55 11.98
C ASP A 38 5.28 1.76 11.67
N ALA A 39 4.71 0.97 10.77
CA ALA A 39 3.29 1.01 10.45
C ALA A 39 2.42 0.74 11.67
N GLN A 40 2.75 -0.31 12.44
CA GLN A 40 2.04 -0.64 13.68
C GLN A 40 2.05 0.51 14.69
N ARG A 41 3.22 1.12 14.94
CA ARG A 41 3.33 2.25 15.87
C ARG A 41 2.58 3.48 15.36
N LEU A 42 2.76 3.82 14.08
CA LEU A 42 2.19 5.02 13.47
C LEU A 42 0.66 5.01 13.52
N PHE A 43 0.04 3.87 13.25
CA PHE A 43 -1.42 3.80 13.13
C PHE A 43 -2.14 3.22 14.37
N ALA A 44 -1.38 2.78 15.39
CA ALA A 44 -1.95 2.20 16.60
C ALA A 44 -2.97 3.13 17.27
N GLY A 45 -4.18 2.61 17.49
CA GLY A 45 -5.26 3.32 18.18
C GLY A 45 -5.89 4.49 17.40
N MET A 46 -5.48 4.76 16.17
CA MET A 46 -6.16 5.73 15.32
C MET A 46 -7.39 5.11 14.63
N PRO A 47 -8.55 5.76 14.66
CA PRO A 47 -9.71 5.28 13.94
C PRO A 47 -9.45 5.25 12.42
N GLN A 48 -9.78 4.13 11.79
CA GLN A 48 -9.77 3.98 10.34
C GLN A 48 -11.14 3.46 9.87
N ALA A 49 -11.60 3.94 8.73
CA ALA A 49 -12.82 3.44 8.09
C ALA A 49 -12.78 3.77 6.60
N GLY A 50 -12.71 2.75 5.75
CA GLY A 50 -12.48 2.91 4.32
C GLY A 50 -11.19 3.70 4.06
N ASP A 51 -11.30 4.75 3.28
CA ASP A 51 -10.22 5.67 2.91
C ASP A 51 -9.75 6.61 4.03
N ARG A 52 -10.50 6.69 5.15
CA ARG A 52 -10.26 7.68 6.21
C ARG A 52 -9.34 7.18 7.31
N LEU A 53 -8.40 8.05 7.70
CA LEU A 53 -7.62 7.97 8.94
C LEU A 53 -7.98 9.14 9.86
N GLY A 54 -8.19 8.86 11.14
CA GLY A 54 -8.51 9.86 12.15
C GLY A 54 -10.03 9.99 12.43
N SER A 55 -10.37 10.93 13.29
CA SER A 55 -11.74 11.15 13.75
C SER A 55 -12.67 11.60 12.60
N SER A 56 -13.84 10.98 12.47
CA SER A 56 -14.86 11.46 11.54
C SER A 56 -15.34 12.89 11.83
N ASN A 57 -15.20 13.32 13.09
CA ASN A 57 -15.62 14.65 13.57
C ASN A 57 -14.51 15.71 13.45
N ALA A 58 -13.31 15.35 12.93
CA ALA A 58 -12.23 16.30 12.74
C ALA A 58 -12.69 17.48 11.87
N PRO A 59 -12.44 18.75 12.30
CA PRO A 59 -12.93 19.93 11.59
C PRO A 59 -12.27 20.15 10.23
N VAL A 60 -11.03 19.66 10.08
CA VAL A 60 -10.27 19.76 8.82
C VAL A 60 -10.17 18.39 8.19
N SER A 61 -10.30 18.32 6.87
CA SER A 61 -10.03 17.13 6.07
C SER A 61 -8.92 17.39 5.06
N ILE A 62 -8.04 16.42 4.90
CA ILE A 62 -7.00 16.43 3.86
C ILE A 62 -7.25 15.23 2.96
N GLN A 63 -7.58 15.48 1.71
CA GLN A 63 -7.62 14.45 0.67
C GLN A 63 -6.24 14.37 0.01
N VAL A 64 -5.63 13.20 0.05
CA VAL A 64 -4.29 12.94 -0.49
C VAL A 64 -4.46 12.12 -1.76
N PHE A 65 -4.13 12.71 -2.91
CA PHE A 65 -4.23 12.09 -4.23
C PHE A 65 -2.86 11.52 -4.61
N ASN A 66 -2.73 10.21 -4.57
CA ASN A 66 -1.49 9.51 -4.89
C ASN A 66 -1.75 8.21 -5.65
N ASP A 67 -0.72 7.78 -6.38
CA ASP A 67 -0.65 6.47 -7.04
C ASP A 67 0.38 5.60 -6.29
N LEU A 68 -0.04 4.42 -5.85
CA LEU A 68 0.82 3.48 -5.12
C LEU A 68 2.05 3.02 -5.91
N GLN A 69 1.95 3.01 -7.25
CA GLN A 69 3.04 2.56 -8.12
C GLN A 69 3.94 3.70 -8.61
N CYS A 70 3.76 4.91 -8.09
CA CYS A 70 4.54 6.08 -8.43
C CYS A 70 5.68 6.31 -7.43
N ALA A 71 6.93 6.24 -7.87
CA ALA A 71 8.10 6.40 -7.00
C ALA A 71 8.16 7.78 -6.31
N ASN A 72 7.85 8.86 -7.03
CA ASN A 72 7.81 10.19 -6.43
C ASN A 72 6.68 10.31 -5.38
N CYS A 73 5.54 9.64 -5.61
CA CYS A 73 4.45 9.60 -4.63
C CYS A 73 4.87 8.92 -3.33
N ARG A 74 5.75 7.92 -3.41
CA ARG A 74 6.36 7.27 -2.25
C ARG A 74 7.09 8.27 -1.36
N ASP A 75 7.97 9.04 -1.96
CA ASP A 75 8.82 9.97 -1.21
C ASP A 75 7.99 11.07 -0.54
N ASP A 76 6.99 11.60 -1.24
CA ASP A 76 6.05 12.58 -0.69
C ASP A 76 5.21 11.98 0.45
N PHE A 77 4.64 10.78 0.24
CA PHE A 77 3.83 10.10 1.24
C PHE A 77 4.64 9.81 2.51
N LEU A 78 5.81 9.19 2.37
CA LEU A 78 6.64 8.80 3.51
C LEU A 78 7.25 9.99 4.25
N SER A 79 7.42 11.16 3.61
CA SER A 79 7.91 12.37 4.24
C SER A 79 6.81 13.22 4.91
N THR A 80 5.55 13.08 4.49
CA THR A 80 4.46 13.94 4.97
C THR A 80 3.48 13.21 5.88
N ILE A 81 3.03 12.03 5.49
CA ILE A 81 1.93 11.32 6.18
C ILE A 81 2.27 10.94 7.62
N PRO A 82 3.48 10.47 7.97
CA PRO A 82 3.78 10.18 9.38
C PRO A 82 3.56 11.37 10.31
N THR A 83 4.03 12.56 9.93
CA THR A 83 3.83 13.78 10.72
C THR A 83 2.35 14.20 10.75
N LEU A 84 1.65 14.17 9.61
CA LEU A 84 0.23 14.51 9.57
C LEU A 84 -0.62 13.55 10.42
N ALA A 85 -0.27 12.27 10.44
CA ALA A 85 -0.94 11.28 11.27
C ALA A 85 -0.70 11.53 12.77
N GLU A 86 0.56 11.70 13.19
CA GLU A 86 0.93 11.86 14.60
C GLU A 86 0.45 13.21 15.16
N ASP A 87 0.73 14.31 14.46
CA ASP A 87 0.60 15.65 15.01
C ASP A 87 -0.79 16.25 14.79
N TYR A 88 -1.57 15.75 13.82
CA TYR A 88 -2.86 16.31 13.44
C TYR A 88 -4.02 15.30 13.48
N ALA A 89 -3.83 14.08 12.94
CA ALA A 89 -4.93 13.12 12.91
C ALA A 89 -5.14 12.43 14.25
N ARG A 90 -4.06 12.09 14.96
CA ARG A 90 -4.11 11.47 16.29
C ARG A 90 -4.79 12.36 17.34
N PRO A 91 -4.50 13.67 17.42
CA PRO A 91 -5.24 14.58 18.30
C PRO A 91 -6.70 14.78 17.91
N GLY A 92 -7.07 14.49 16.66
CA GLY A 92 -8.42 14.66 16.14
C GLY A 92 -8.68 16.02 15.49
N ASP A 93 -7.63 16.77 15.21
CA ASP A 93 -7.70 18.08 14.54
C ASP A 93 -7.95 17.94 13.03
N VAL A 94 -7.44 16.88 12.43
CA VAL A 94 -7.50 16.57 11.00
C VAL A 94 -7.99 15.14 10.80
N LYS A 95 -8.69 14.90 9.71
CA LYS A 95 -8.88 13.56 9.12
C LYS A 95 -8.20 13.51 7.76
N LEU A 96 -7.49 12.43 7.49
CA LEU A 96 -6.88 12.15 6.21
C LEU A 96 -7.80 11.23 5.40
N LEU A 97 -7.90 11.48 4.10
CA LEU A 97 -8.64 10.67 3.14
C LEU A 97 -7.68 10.30 2.02
N TYR A 98 -7.44 9.01 1.81
CA TYR A 98 -6.61 8.57 0.70
C TYR A 98 -7.45 8.50 -0.57
N ARG A 99 -6.95 9.07 -1.65
CA ARG A 99 -7.57 9.06 -2.98
C ARG A 99 -6.62 8.39 -3.95
N HIS A 100 -7.09 7.32 -4.55
CA HIS A 100 -6.32 6.66 -5.59
C HIS A 100 -6.44 7.45 -6.88
N TYR A 101 -5.34 8.04 -7.30
CA TYR A 101 -5.33 8.88 -8.48
C TYR A 101 -4.13 8.56 -9.36
N SER A 102 -4.40 7.86 -10.45
CA SER A 102 -3.40 7.56 -11.48
C SER A 102 -3.84 8.19 -12.79
N ASN A 103 -3.12 9.16 -13.27
CA ASN A 103 -3.39 9.74 -14.60
C ASN A 103 -2.90 8.85 -15.76
N SER A 104 -2.64 7.57 -15.52
CA SER A 104 -2.18 6.59 -16.49
C SER A 104 -3.29 5.57 -16.79
N ILE A 105 -3.79 5.62 -18.02
CA ILE A 105 -4.88 4.75 -18.51
C ILE A 105 -4.44 3.26 -18.67
N ASN A 106 -3.15 2.95 -18.49
CA ASN A 106 -2.58 1.65 -18.89
C ASN A 106 -1.85 0.90 -17.77
N THR A 107 -1.94 1.31 -16.53
CA THR A 107 -1.32 0.58 -15.43
C THR A 107 -2.34 -0.28 -14.72
N GLU A 108 -2.10 -1.58 -14.69
CA GLU A 108 -2.75 -2.47 -13.75
C GLU A 108 -2.49 -1.93 -12.35
N GLN A 109 -3.50 -1.33 -11.75
CA GLN A 109 -3.40 -0.66 -10.44
C GLN A 109 -3.56 -1.69 -9.31
N LEU A 110 -2.92 -2.84 -9.44
CA LEU A 110 -3.05 -3.96 -8.50
C LEU A 110 -2.74 -3.58 -7.05
N GLY A 111 -1.82 -2.65 -6.85
CA GLY A 111 -1.52 -2.15 -5.49
C GLY A 111 -2.71 -1.53 -4.79
N PHE A 112 -3.54 -0.82 -5.55
CA PHE A 112 -4.78 -0.24 -5.08
C PHE A 112 -5.78 -1.29 -4.58
N TYR A 113 -5.94 -2.39 -5.34
CA TYR A 113 -6.88 -3.45 -4.99
C TYR A 113 -6.56 -4.03 -3.60
N GLY A 114 -5.29 -4.31 -3.34
CA GLY A 114 -4.87 -4.80 -2.03
C GLY A 114 -5.09 -3.80 -0.89
N ALA A 115 -4.90 -2.50 -1.15
CA ALA A 115 -5.14 -1.44 -0.17
C ALA A 115 -6.63 -1.28 0.14
N GLU A 116 -7.49 -1.33 -0.88
CA GLU A 116 -8.94 -1.21 -0.73
C GLU A 116 -9.53 -2.41 0.04
N ALA A 117 -9.08 -3.64 -0.29
CA ALA A 117 -9.47 -4.82 0.48
C ALA A 117 -9.02 -4.75 1.95
N ALA A 118 -7.86 -4.18 2.24
CA ALA A 118 -7.40 -3.92 3.60
C ALA A 118 -8.22 -2.82 4.29
N ALA A 119 -8.68 -1.82 3.54
CA ALA A 119 -9.51 -0.72 4.05
C ALA A 119 -10.88 -1.20 4.54
N GLN A 120 -11.44 -2.28 3.97
CA GLN A 120 -12.68 -2.90 4.45
C GLN A 120 -12.57 -3.42 5.88
N GLN A 121 -11.36 -3.74 6.32
CA GLN A 121 -11.07 -4.20 7.68
C GLN A 121 -10.46 -3.09 8.57
N GLY A 122 -10.34 -1.86 8.07
CA GLY A 122 -9.73 -0.74 8.79
C GLY A 122 -8.21 -0.73 8.79
N TYR A 123 -7.57 -1.40 7.82
CA TYR A 123 -6.10 -1.47 7.69
C TYR A 123 -5.58 -0.84 6.39
N GLY A 124 -6.39 -0.08 5.67
CA GLY A 124 -6.00 0.54 4.39
C GLY A 124 -4.76 1.42 4.50
N TRP A 125 -4.64 2.22 5.57
CA TRP A 125 -3.47 3.10 5.78
C TRP A 125 -2.20 2.34 6.14
N GLN A 126 -2.30 1.25 6.94
CA GLN A 126 -1.17 0.36 7.19
C GLN A 126 -0.69 -0.29 5.89
N TYR A 127 -1.63 -0.82 5.09
CA TYR A 127 -1.32 -1.45 3.83
C TYR A 127 -0.65 -0.47 2.85
N THR A 128 -1.24 0.72 2.67
CA THR A 128 -0.69 1.80 1.84
C THR A 128 0.72 2.21 2.27
N TYR A 129 0.94 2.37 3.58
CA TYR A 129 2.26 2.69 4.12
C TYR A 129 3.28 1.58 3.83
N LEU A 130 2.91 0.31 4.06
CA LEU A 130 3.78 -0.83 3.77
C LEU A 130 4.04 -0.95 2.27
N PHE A 131 3.07 -0.68 1.41
CA PHE A 131 3.27 -0.67 -0.03
C PHE A 131 4.36 0.34 -0.44
N PHE A 132 4.23 1.59 0.00
CA PHE A 132 5.23 2.62 -0.30
C PHE A 132 6.61 2.31 0.27
N ARG A 133 6.67 1.72 1.47
CA ARG A 133 7.95 1.30 2.09
C ARG A 133 8.65 0.18 1.30
N ASN A 134 7.91 -0.59 0.53
CA ASN A 134 8.39 -1.78 -0.16
C ASN A 134 8.29 -1.68 -1.70
N GLN A 135 8.24 -0.47 -2.27
CA GLN A 135 8.20 -0.30 -3.72
C GLN A 135 9.42 -0.91 -4.43
N ASP A 136 10.59 -0.95 -3.79
CA ASP A 136 11.78 -1.57 -4.35
C ASP A 136 11.58 -3.10 -4.50
N GLU A 137 10.85 -3.74 -3.57
CA GLU A 137 10.45 -5.14 -3.70
C GLU A 137 9.37 -5.31 -4.78
N ALA A 138 8.45 -4.35 -4.92
CA ALA A 138 7.47 -4.32 -6.01
C ALA A 138 8.14 -4.23 -7.39
N GLU A 139 9.21 -3.45 -7.53
CA GLU A 139 10.01 -3.39 -8.77
C GLU A 139 10.71 -4.72 -9.05
N ARG A 140 11.18 -5.41 -8.01
CA ARG A 140 11.91 -6.67 -8.12
C ARG A 140 11.02 -7.87 -8.43
N PHE A 141 9.89 -8.01 -7.76
CA PHE A 141 8.99 -9.15 -7.84
C PHE A 141 7.79 -8.91 -8.77
N GLY A 142 7.54 -7.68 -9.15
CA GLY A 142 6.29 -7.23 -9.76
C GLY A 142 5.19 -7.01 -8.72
N VAL A 143 4.22 -6.18 -9.08
CA VAL A 143 3.00 -5.98 -8.28
C VAL A 143 2.01 -7.10 -8.62
N GLY A 144 2.13 -8.23 -7.97
CA GLY A 144 1.28 -9.40 -8.16
C GLY A 144 0.93 -10.05 -6.82
N ASP A 145 0.19 -11.16 -6.87
CA ASP A 145 -0.40 -11.83 -5.70
C ASP A 145 0.63 -12.12 -4.60
N GLU A 146 1.86 -12.50 -4.95
CA GLU A 146 2.91 -12.81 -3.98
C GLU A 146 3.35 -11.57 -3.21
N PHE A 147 3.55 -10.45 -3.89
CA PHE A 147 3.90 -9.18 -3.25
C PHE A 147 2.73 -8.65 -2.41
N LEU A 148 1.55 -8.56 -3.00
CA LEU A 148 0.35 -8.01 -2.34
C LEU A 148 -0.03 -8.82 -1.09
N SER A 149 -0.03 -10.16 -1.18
CA SER A 149 -0.33 -11.02 -0.05
C SER A 149 0.76 -10.98 1.03
N SER A 150 2.03 -10.74 0.66
CA SER A 150 3.10 -10.55 1.65
C SER A 150 2.90 -9.30 2.49
N LEU A 151 2.45 -8.19 1.88
CA LEU A 151 2.07 -6.97 2.60
C LEU A 151 0.89 -7.25 3.54
N ALA A 152 -0.17 -7.86 3.03
CA ALA A 152 -1.36 -8.21 3.80
C ALA A 152 -1.02 -9.08 5.02
N ASN A 153 -0.27 -10.16 4.83
CA ASN A 153 0.17 -11.05 5.91
C ASN A 153 1.06 -10.36 6.96
N SER A 154 1.66 -9.23 6.64
CA SER A 154 2.49 -8.45 7.57
C SER A 154 1.67 -7.58 8.52
N ILE A 155 0.36 -7.44 8.28
CA ILE A 155 -0.58 -6.74 9.16
C ILE A 155 -1.23 -7.79 10.08
N GLY A 156 -0.64 -8.01 11.26
CA GLY A 156 -0.91 -9.16 12.11
C GLY A 156 -2.35 -9.33 12.63
N GLU A 157 -3.19 -8.31 12.55
CA GLU A 157 -4.59 -8.34 13.01
C GLU A 157 -5.59 -8.45 11.85
N MET A 158 -5.12 -8.46 10.60
CA MET A 158 -5.98 -8.55 9.42
C MET A 158 -6.41 -9.99 9.16
N ASP A 159 -7.69 -10.19 8.83
CA ASP A 159 -8.22 -11.46 8.38
C ASP A 159 -7.85 -11.68 6.90
N ILE A 160 -6.82 -12.49 6.65
CA ILE A 160 -6.30 -12.73 5.31
C ILE A 160 -7.30 -13.47 4.40
N PRO A 161 -8.01 -14.53 4.87
CA PRO A 161 -9.10 -15.13 4.11
C PRO A 161 -10.14 -14.11 3.66
N GLN A 162 -10.61 -13.22 4.53
CA GLN A 162 -11.59 -12.19 4.19
C GLN A 162 -11.02 -11.16 3.20
N TRP A 163 -9.74 -10.77 3.37
CA TRP A 163 -9.05 -9.88 2.44
C TRP A 163 -8.98 -10.49 1.02
N GLN A 164 -8.66 -11.77 0.91
CA GLN A 164 -8.61 -12.48 -0.37
C GLN A 164 -10.01 -12.63 -0.98
N GLU A 165 -11.01 -13.03 -0.19
CA GLU A 165 -12.39 -13.16 -0.63
C GLU A 165 -12.91 -11.85 -1.23
N TYR A 166 -12.64 -10.71 -0.59
CA TYR A 166 -13.04 -9.40 -1.11
C TYR A 166 -12.34 -9.06 -2.44
N LEU A 167 -11.06 -9.40 -2.58
CA LEU A 167 -10.35 -9.24 -3.85
C LEU A 167 -10.95 -10.10 -4.97
N ASP A 168 -11.30 -11.35 -4.67
CA ASP A 168 -11.84 -12.28 -5.64
C ASP A 168 -13.26 -11.86 -6.09
N GLU A 169 -14.07 -11.32 -5.17
CA GLU A 169 -15.45 -10.90 -5.43
C GLU A 169 -15.52 -9.51 -6.08
N GLU A 170 -14.75 -8.54 -5.59
CA GLU A 170 -14.89 -7.12 -5.92
C GLU A 170 -13.72 -6.55 -6.75
N GLY A 171 -12.70 -7.37 -7.01
CA GLY A 171 -11.53 -6.96 -7.81
C GLY A 171 -11.73 -7.09 -9.33
N GLY A 172 -12.88 -7.58 -9.77
CA GLY A 172 -13.22 -7.70 -11.19
C GLY A 172 -13.69 -6.39 -11.82
N GLU A 173 -13.87 -6.42 -13.15
CA GLU A 173 -14.49 -5.31 -13.90
C GLU A 173 -15.91 -5.06 -13.39
N GLY A 174 -16.20 -3.82 -12.98
CA GLY A 174 -17.50 -3.42 -12.39
C GLY A 174 -17.70 -3.85 -10.94
N GLY A 175 -16.67 -4.37 -10.26
CA GLY A 175 -16.71 -4.61 -8.82
C GLY A 175 -16.49 -3.31 -8.02
N ALA A 176 -16.80 -3.35 -6.73
CA ALA A 176 -16.75 -2.17 -5.87
C ALA A 176 -15.37 -1.51 -5.80
N ILE A 177 -14.29 -2.28 -5.97
CA ILE A 177 -12.93 -1.74 -6.01
C ILE A 177 -12.74 -0.87 -7.27
N ALA A 178 -13.15 -1.37 -8.44
CA ALA A 178 -13.05 -0.63 -9.69
C ALA A 178 -13.92 0.64 -9.66
N GLU A 179 -15.14 0.55 -9.12
CA GLU A 179 -16.03 1.71 -8.94
C GLU A 179 -15.41 2.78 -8.01
N THR A 180 -14.73 2.37 -6.93
CA THR A 180 -14.04 3.31 -6.03
C THR A 180 -12.91 4.04 -6.75
N LEU A 181 -12.14 3.33 -7.55
CA LEU A 181 -11.05 3.91 -8.34
C LEU A 181 -11.57 4.93 -9.35
N GLU A 182 -12.61 4.57 -10.11
CA GLU A 182 -13.25 5.48 -11.06
C GLU A 182 -13.79 6.73 -10.37
N ALA A 183 -14.43 6.58 -9.21
CA ALA A 183 -14.96 7.69 -8.43
C ALA A 183 -13.86 8.63 -7.92
N ASP A 184 -12.73 8.10 -7.46
CA ASP A 184 -11.58 8.90 -7.03
C ASP A 184 -10.92 9.65 -8.21
N GLU A 185 -10.83 9.02 -9.38
CA GLU A 185 -10.34 9.68 -10.60
C GLU A 185 -11.28 10.79 -11.07
N GLU A 186 -12.59 10.52 -11.14
CA GLU A 186 -13.59 11.53 -11.48
C GLU A 186 -13.57 12.71 -10.50
N LEU A 187 -13.47 12.41 -9.19
CA LEU A 187 -13.35 13.43 -8.15
C LEU A 187 -12.10 14.29 -8.38
N GLY A 188 -10.95 13.68 -8.59
CA GLY A 188 -9.70 14.38 -8.84
C GLY A 188 -9.77 15.29 -10.06
N LEU A 189 -10.28 14.76 -11.18
CA LEU A 189 -10.49 15.54 -12.41
C LEU A 189 -11.48 16.70 -12.19
N GLY A 190 -12.59 16.45 -11.50
CA GLY A 190 -13.60 17.45 -11.17
C GLY A 190 -13.07 18.59 -10.29
N LEU A 191 -12.12 18.29 -9.42
CA LEU A 191 -11.43 19.25 -8.55
C LEU A 191 -10.21 19.91 -9.20
N GLY A 192 -9.93 19.60 -10.48
CA GLY A 192 -8.84 20.17 -11.25
C GLY A 192 -7.46 19.62 -10.91
N ILE A 193 -7.38 18.44 -10.28
CA ILE A 193 -6.14 17.71 -10.05
C ILE A 193 -5.61 17.25 -11.40
N ARG A 194 -4.36 17.56 -11.71
CA ARG A 194 -3.72 17.26 -13.00
C ARG A 194 -2.58 16.25 -12.88
N ILE A 195 -2.09 16.07 -11.67
CA ILE A 195 -0.99 15.16 -11.38
C ILE A 195 -1.31 14.35 -10.12
N ARG A 196 -0.72 13.15 -10.04
CA ARG A 196 -0.93 12.17 -8.98
C ARG A 196 -0.20 12.46 -7.66
N GLN A 197 0.19 13.70 -7.42
CA GLN A 197 0.83 14.17 -6.19
C GLN A 197 0.16 15.47 -5.79
N ALA A 198 -1.02 15.34 -5.20
CA ALA A 198 -1.81 16.50 -4.83
C ALA A 198 -2.47 16.30 -3.46
N ALA A 199 -2.80 17.41 -2.81
CA ALA A 199 -3.59 17.41 -1.59
C ALA A 199 -4.67 18.49 -1.65
N ILE A 200 -5.85 18.18 -1.14
CA ILE A 200 -6.92 19.16 -0.92
C ILE A 200 -7.18 19.26 0.56
N VAL A 201 -6.91 20.42 1.11
CA VAL A 201 -7.15 20.75 2.53
C VAL A 201 -8.44 21.55 2.63
N ASN A 202 -9.43 21.00 3.31
CA ASN A 202 -10.73 21.64 3.47
C ASN A 202 -11.08 21.78 4.95
N GLY A 203 -11.53 22.96 5.35
CA GLY A 203 -11.91 23.28 6.73
C GLY A 203 -12.99 24.36 6.81
N PRO A 204 -13.35 24.81 8.02
CA PRO A 204 -14.39 25.81 8.24
C PRO A 204 -14.21 27.11 7.47
N HIS A 205 -12.96 27.51 7.22
CA HIS A 205 -12.66 28.78 6.56
C HIS A 205 -12.30 28.64 5.07
N GLY A 206 -12.58 27.48 4.45
CA GLY A 206 -12.45 27.29 3.00
C GLY A 206 -11.63 26.06 2.60
N THR A 207 -11.16 26.10 1.36
CA THR A 207 -10.44 24.99 0.73
C THR A 207 -9.15 25.48 0.11
N ARG A 208 -8.09 24.66 0.19
CA ARG A 208 -6.81 24.85 -0.50
C ARG A 208 -6.49 23.62 -1.31
N THR A 209 -6.22 23.83 -2.61
CA THR A 209 -5.75 22.78 -3.51
C THR A 209 -4.25 22.96 -3.71
N LEU A 210 -3.47 21.94 -3.37
CA LEU A 210 -2.02 21.89 -3.50
C LEU A 210 -1.69 20.81 -4.53
N GLN A 211 -0.86 21.14 -5.51
CA GLN A 211 -0.42 20.22 -6.57
C GLN A 211 1.11 20.18 -6.64
N ASP A 212 1.66 19.34 -7.49
CA ASP A 212 3.10 19.21 -7.73
C ASP A 212 3.91 18.75 -6.51
N GLY A 213 3.41 17.73 -5.80
CA GLY A 213 4.10 17.16 -4.64
C GLY A 213 4.20 18.15 -3.48
N PRO A 214 3.09 18.51 -2.83
CA PRO A 214 3.13 19.51 -1.77
C PRO A 214 3.95 19.03 -0.58
N SER A 215 4.89 19.85 -0.17
CA SER A 215 5.70 19.60 1.04
C SER A 215 4.83 19.67 2.31
N LEU A 216 5.31 19.03 3.39
CA LEU A 216 4.66 19.10 4.70
C LEU A 216 4.38 20.55 5.12
N ALA A 217 5.35 21.45 4.98
CA ALA A 217 5.20 22.87 5.34
C ALA A 217 4.10 23.60 4.52
N GLN A 218 3.85 23.18 3.28
CA GLN A 218 2.76 23.74 2.48
C GLN A 218 1.41 23.22 2.97
N ILE A 219 1.33 21.93 3.31
CA ILE A 219 0.12 21.32 3.87
C ILE A 219 -0.21 21.92 5.23
N GLU A 220 0.77 22.07 6.12
CA GLU A 220 0.60 22.70 7.45
C GLU A 220 0.08 24.14 7.34
N ARG A 221 0.65 24.92 6.44
CA ARG A 221 0.16 26.29 6.18
C ARG A 221 -1.29 26.26 5.68
N ALA A 222 -1.65 25.35 4.79
CA ALA A 222 -3.01 25.21 4.31
C ALA A 222 -3.99 24.81 5.44
N ILE A 223 -3.57 23.94 6.38
CA ILE A 223 -4.33 23.59 7.57
C ILE A 223 -4.62 24.85 8.41
N GLU A 224 -3.60 25.67 8.68
CA GLU A 224 -3.74 26.91 9.44
C GLU A 224 -4.69 27.91 8.77
N GLU A 225 -4.64 28.01 7.45
CA GLU A 225 -5.48 28.95 6.67
C GLU A 225 -6.96 28.53 6.61
N VAL A 226 -7.29 27.26 6.75
CA VAL A 226 -8.67 26.73 6.64
C VAL A 226 -9.30 26.37 7.99
N ARG A 227 -8.50 26.35 9.06
CA ARG A 227 -8.90 25.95 10.43
C ARG A 227 -9.88 26.89 11.14
#